data_03c2777a60215ee9201af4935f97fdd0
#
_entry.id   03c2777a60215ee9201af4935f97fdd0
#
_cell.length_a   1.000
_cell.length_b   1.000
_cell.length_c   1.000
_cell.angle_alpha   90.00
_cell.angle_beta   90.00
_cell.angle_gamma   90.00
#
_symmetry.space_group_name_H-M   'P 1'
#
loop_
_entity.id
_entity.type
_entity.pdbx_description
1 polymer ?
#
loop_
_entity_poly.entity_id
_entity_poly.type
_entity_poly.pdbx_seq_one_letter_code
_entity_poly.pdbx_strand_id
1 'polypeptide(L)'
;PAGTVSLRFEILSNEATPTAKDGDLRIQLESGTTAHDWMRPDNTSLKGGGYELANLYPRVTGLPKTLGTDPGVMVTEPSPGTYRFKGSTTQKVDSWDSLTCSVHVDAGTYTLDASDWPYDSRSWLIGIQSTLTPDDGSGQTIAFEPKGYGPRPLKAGTLRLHIFVNTTGEVDKTFTPRLYKID
;
A
#
# COMPACT_ATOMS: atom_id res chain seq x y z
N PRO A 1 -19.93 27.07 9.09
CA PRO A 1 -21.02 27.88 8.63
C PRO A 1 -21.88 27.15 7.58
N ALA A 2 -23.19 27.39 7.61
CA ALA A 2 -24.07 26.79 6.60
C ALA A 2 -23.67 27.29 5.20
N GLY A 3 -23.60 26.37 4.23
CA GLY A 3 -23.18 26.67 2.86
C GLY A 3 -21.66 26.66 2.62
N THR A 4 -20.83 26.37 3.62
CA THR A 4 -19.39 26.20 3.42
C THR A 4 -19.12 24.86 2.72
N VAL A 5 -18.45 24.91 1.56
CA VAL A 5 -18.13 23.72 0.76
C VAL A 5 -16.67 23.27 0.91
N SER A 6 -15.79 24.15 1.39
CA SER A 6 -14.39 23.81 1.67
C SER A 6 -13.77 24.74 2.72
N LEU A 7 -12.79 24.23 3.43
CA LEU A 7 -11.93 24.97 4.34
C LEU A 7 -10.47 24.79 3.89
N ARG A 8 -9.74 25.88 3.83
CA ARG A 8 -8.30 25.85 3.55
C ARG A 8 -7.55 26.31 4.78
N PHE A 9 -6.55 25.53 5.18
CA PHE A 9 -5.63 25.86 6.25
C PHE A 9 -4.25 26.17 5.66
N GLU A 10 -3.64 27.27 6.08
CA GLU A 10 -2.29 27.64 5.67
C GLU A 10 -1.43 27.84 6.92
N ILE A 11 -0.26 27.21 6.91
CA ILE A 11 0.78 27.42 7.91
C ILE A 11 1.87 28.27 7.26
N LEU A 12 2.06 29.46 7.78
CA LEU A 12 3.00 30.44 7.24
C LEU A 12 4.11 30.69 8.25
N SER A 13 5.35 30.78 7.76
CA SER A 13 6.45 31.36 8.53
C SER A 13 6.58 32.84 8.19
N ASN A 14 6.44 33.70 9.19
CA ASN A 14 6.56 35.17 9.04
C ASN A 14 7.99 35.69 9.22
N GLU A 15 9.00 34.84 9.18
CA GLU A 15 10.38 35.24 9.35
C GLU A 15 10.99 35.70 8.02
N ALA A 16 11.64 36.85 8.02
CA ALA A 16 12.34 37.41 6.85
C ALA A 16 13.55 36.57 6.43
N THR A 17 14.11 35.80 7.35
CA THR A 17 15.17 34.81 7.09
C THR A 17 14.72 33.48 7.67
N PRO A 18 14.31 32.49 6.83
CA PRO A 18 13.89 31.21 7.32
C PRO A 18 15.04 30.49 8.01
N THR A 19 14.90 30.23 9.29
CA THR A 19 15.76 29.34 10.05
C THR A 19 15.02 28.01 10.24
N ALA A 20 15.74 26.90 10.22
CA ALA A 20 15.15 25.62 10.55
C ALA A 20 14.51 25.67 11.93
N LYS A 21 13.22 25.40 12.03
CA LYS A 21 12.48 25.28 13.29
C LYS A 21 12.12 23.83 13.46
N ASP A 22 12.45 23.31 14.60
CA ASP A 22 12.00 21.99 15.04
C ASP A 22 10.91 22.17 16.10
N GLY A 23 9.78 21.48 15.93
CA GLY A 23 8.66 21.57 16.84
C GLY A 23 7.43 20.82 16.37
N ASP A 24 6.62 20.39 17.32
CA ASP A 24 5.35 19.72 17.05
C ASP A 24 4.23 20.75 16.88
N LEU A 25 3.54 20.69 15.74
CA LEU A 25 2.31 21.44 15.52
C LEU A 25 1.10 20.51 15.65
N ARG A 26 0.16 20.86 16.53
CA ARG A 26 -1.09 20.13 16.72
C ARG A 26 -2.24 20.97 16.23
N ILE A 27 -2.99 20.46 15.25
CA ILE A 27 -4.13 21.16 14.65
C ILE A 27 -5.39 20.35 14.96
N GLN A 28 -6.42 21.03 15.44
CA GLN A 28 -7.73 20.45 15.73
C GLN A 28 -8.79 21.34 15.11
N LEU A 29 -9.75 20.73 14.41
CA LEU A 29 -10.94 21.39 13.89
C LEU A 29 -12.15 20.84 14.60
N GLU A 30 -12.93 21.69 15.24
CA GLU A 30 -14.13 21.32 15.95
C GLU A 30 -15.34 22.11 15.43
N SER A 31 -16.50 21.48 15.50
CA SER A 31 -17.78 22.16 15.30
C SER A 31 -18.31 22.63 16.66
N GLY A 32 -18.69 23.89 16.78
CA GLY A 32 -19.25 24.45 18.02
C GLY A 32 -18.73 25.83 18.34
N THR A 33 -19.06 26.30 19.55
CA THR A 33 -18.68 27.63 20.05
C THR A 33 -17.59 27.60 21.11
N THR A 34 -17.18 26.41 21.55
CA THR A 34 -16.18 26.22 22.60
C THR A 34 -15.10 25.28 22.09
N ALA A 35 -13.84 25.72 22.11
CA ALA A 35 -12.70 24.86 21.82
C ALA A 35 -12.40 23.99 23.05
N HIS A 36 -12.14 22.73 22.81
CA HIS A 36 -11.72 21.78 23.84
C HIS A 36 -10.21 21.63 23.83
N ASP A 37 -9.66 21.02 24.87
CA ASP A 37 -8.24 20.64 24.90
C ASP A 37 -7.92 19.71 23.76
N TRP A 38 -6.74 19.86 23.17
CA TRP A 38 -6.33 19.00 22.06
C TRP A 38 -6.32 17.54 22.49
N MET A 39 -7.07 16.72 21.79
CA MET A 39 -7.06 15.27 21.94
C MET A 39 -6.46 14.65 20.69
N ARG A 40 -5.55 13.70 20.90
CA ARG A 40 -5.07 12.88 19.80
C ARG A 40 -6.27 12.15 19.18
N PRO A 41 -6.48 12.23 17.85
CA PRO A 41 -7.54 11.48 17.21
C PRO A 41 -7.42 10.00 17.57
N ASP A 42 -8.41 9.47 18.28
CA ASP A 42 -8.54 8.05 18.49
C ASP A 42 -9.22 7.46 17.26
N ASN A 43 -8.43 6.82 16.40
CA ASN A 43 -8.91 6.24 15.16
C ASN A 43 -9.85 5.04 15.39
N THR A 44 -10.05 4.62 16.63
CA THR A 44 -10.92 3.48 16.96
C THR A 44 -12.40 3.84 17.06
N SER A 45 -12.76 5.14 17.08
CA SER A 45 -14.15 5.59 17.27
C SER A 45 -14.59 6.76 16.38
N LEU A 46 -13.96 7.01 15.25
CA LEU A 46 -14.37 8.04 14.30
C LEU A 46 -15.73 7.70 13.66
N LYS A 47 -16.80 8.08 14.35
CA LYS A 47 -18.12 8.24 13.77
C LYS A 47 -18.19 9.60 13.06
N GLY A 48 -17.60 9.68 11.89
CA GLY A 48 -17.64 10.91 11.10
C GLY A 48 -16.49 11.05 10.12
N GLY A 49 -16.64 10.51 8.93
CA GLY A 49 -16.00 11.01 7.71
C GLY A 49 -14.55 10.66 7.42
N GLY A 50 -13.83 9.98 8.27
CA GLY A 50 -12.55 9.40 7.94
C GLY A 50 -12.69 7.88 7.86
N TYR A 51 -12.98 7.35 6.70
CA TYR A 51 -12.89 5.89 6.50
C TYR A 51 -11.42 5.51 6.50
N GLU A 52 -10.94 4.84 7.56
CA GLU A 52 -9.74 4.04 7.43
C GLU A 52 -10.12 2.89 6.50
N LEU A 53 -9.60 2.95 5.28
CA LEU A 53 -9.85 1.90 4.30
C LEU A 53 -9.23 0.60 4.83
N ALA A 54 -10.04 -0.41 5.04
CA ALA A 54 -9.55 -1.71 5.45
C ALA A 54 -8.56 -2.25 4.42
N ASN A 55 -7.37 -2.64 4.86
CA ASN A 55 -6.43 -3.30 3.98
C ASN A 55 -6.95 -4.69 3.61
N LEU A 56 -7.34 -4.84 2.35
CA LEU A 56 -7.86 -6.09 1.79
C LEU A 56 -6.76 -6.99 1.23
N TYR A 57 -5.48 -6.57 1.31
CA TYR A 57 -4.37 -7.38 0.83
C TYR A 57 -4.30 -8.70 1.61
N PRO A 58 -4.39 -9.84 0.95
CA PRO A 58 -4.42 -11.12 1.65
C PRO A 58 -3.04 -11.45 2.22
N ARG A 59 -3.02 -12.04 3.41
CA ARG A 59 -1.78 -12.50 4.01
C ARG A 59 -1.17 -13.63 3.19
N VAL A 60 0.11 -13.51 2.89
CA VAL A 60 0.88 -14.59 2.26
C VAL A 60 1.11 -15.72 3.27
N THR A 61 0.86 -16.95 2.87
CA THR A 61 1.09 -18.14 3.69
C THR A 61 2.36 -18.89 3.25
N GLY A 62 2.84 -19.80 4.09
CA GLY A 62 4.00 -20.63 3.76
C GLY A 62 5.34 -19.90 3.87
N LEU A 63 5.42 -18.86 4.69
CA LEU A 63 6.68 -18.19 5.02
C LEU A 63 7.36 -18.84 6.25
N PRO A 64 8.71 -18.83 6.32
CA PRO A 64 9.65 -18.25 5.35
C PRO A 64 9.74 -19.04 4.05
N LYS A 65 9.99 -18.35 2.93
CA LYS A 65 10.19 -18.96 1.60
C LYS A 65 11.38 -18.33 0.91
N THR A 66 12.18 -19.12 0.21
CA THR A 66 13.26 -18.61 -0.64
C THR A 66 12.75 -18.53 -2.08
N LEU A 67 12.97 -17.38 -2.72
CA LEU A 67 12.66 -17.12 -4.12
C LEU A 67 13.96 -17.10 -4.93
N GLY A 68 13.91 -17.72 -6.11
CA GLY A 68 15.06 -17.83 -6.98
C GLY A 68 16.11 -18.81 -6.46
N THR A 69 17.27 -18.79 -7.11
CA THR A 69 18.41 -19.69 -6.84
C THR A 69 19.71 -18.89 -6.74
N ASP A 70 20.74 -19.52 -6.15
CA ASP A 70 22.13 -19.07 -6.08
C ASP A 70 22.35 -17.66 -5.48
N PRO A 71 22.26 -17.51 -4.19
CA PRO A 71 21.71 -18.39 -3.15
C PRO A 71 20.21 -18.24 -2.97
N GLY A 72 19.56 -17.25 -3.61
CA GLY A 72 18.16 -16.93 -3.51
C GLY A 72 17.85 -15.82 -2.50
N VAL A 73 16.64 -15.28 -2.59
CA VAL A 73 16.11 -14.23 -1.73
C VAL A 73 15.11 -14.83 -0.74
N MET A 74 15.48 -14.84 0.53
CA MET A 74 14.60 -15.31 1.60
C MET A 74 13.54 -14.25 1.90
N VAL A 75 12.30 -14.68 1.93
CA VAL A 75 11.17 -13.85 2.34
C VAL A 75 10.66 -14.29 3.70
N THR A 76 10.56 -13.33 4.59
CA THR A 76 10.03 -13.50 5.95
C THR A 76 8.92 -12.49 6.22
N GLU A 77 8.11 -12.75 7.23
CA GLU A 77 7.07 -11.83 7.70
C GLU A 77 7.44 -11.37 9.12
N PRO A 78 8.20 -10.26 9.28
CA PRO A 78 8.61 -9.77 10.61
C PRO A 78 7.45 -9.24 11.46
N SER A 79 6.39 -8.78 10.82
CA SER A 79 5.12 -8.43 11.47
C SER A 79 3.96 -8.71 10.51
N PRO A 80 2.72 -8.90 11.00
CA PRO A 80 1.60 -9.26 10.16
C PRO A 80 1.43 -8.35 8.93
N GLY A 81 1.42 -8.93 7.74
CA GLY A 81 1.29 -8.22 6.46
C GLY A 81 2.53 -7.45 6.00
N THR A 82 3.62 -7.46 6.77
CA THR A 82 4.89 -6.83 6.39
C THR A 82 5.87 -7.91 5.97
N TYR A 83 6.46 -7.75 4.79
CA TYR A 83 7.36 -8.75 4.20
C TYR A 83 8.77 -8.20 4.06
N ARG A 84 9.76 -8.96 4.51
CA ARG A 84 11.18 -8.67 4.33
C ARG A 84 11.77 -9.63 3.33
N PHE A 85 12.40 -9.07 2.29
CA PHE A 85 13.17 -9.78 1.26
C PHE A 85 14.64 -9.56 1.54
N LYS A 86 15.37 -10.63 1.82
CA LYS A 86 16.80 -10.56 2.11
C LYS A 86 17.57 -11.69 1.45
N GLY A 87 18.61 -11.35 0.72
CA GLY A 87 19.49 -12.32 0.06
C GLY A 87 20.03 -11.79 -1.25
N SER A 88 20.38 -12.68 -2.16
CA SER A 88 20.82 -12.32 -3.50
C SER A 88 20.36 -13.35 -4.52
N THR A 89 20.26 -12.95 -5.77
CA THR A 89 19.93 -13.85 -6.87
C THR A 89 20.72 -13.46 -8.12
N THR A 90 21.10 -14.45 -8.89
CA THR A 90 21.78 -14.26 -10.18
C THR A 90 20.81 -14.06 -11.34
N GLN A 91 19.52 -14.37 -11.12
CA GLN A 91 18.48 -14.22 -12.12
C GLN A 91 17.26 -13.52 -11.49
N LYS A 92 16.54 -12.77 -12.31
CA LYS A 92 15.24 -12.26 -11.91
C LYS A 92 14.29 -13.41 -11.63
N VAL A 93 13.53 -13.30 -10.55
CA VAL A 93 12.50 -14.29 -10.22
C VAL A 93 11.24 -13.91 -10.95
N ASP A 94 10.81 -14.76 -11.86
CA ASP A 94 9.59 -14.55 -12.62
C ASP A 94 8.34 -14.46 -11.70
N SER A 95 7.33 -13.77 -12.16
CA SER A 95 6.04 -13.64 -11.48
C SER A 95 5.38 -14.99 -11.19
N TRP A 96 5.69 -16.03 -11.94
CA TRP A 96 5.15 -17.39 -11.75
C TRP A 96 5.84 -18.18 -10.64
N ASP A 97 7.11 -17.90 -10.35
CA ASP A 97 7.85 -18.49 -9.22
C ASP A 97 7.92 -17.52 -8.01
N SER A 98 6.87 -16.79 -7.81
CA SER A 98 6.74 -15.71 -6.84
C SER A 98 6.03 -16.15 -5.57
N LEU A 99 5.94 -15.23 -4.61
CA LEU A 99 4.94 -15.32 -3.54
C LEU A 99 3.57 -15.03 -4.12
N THR A 100 2.66 -15.96 -3.96
CA THR A 100 1.30 -15.83 -4.48
C THR A 100 0.30 -15.84 -3.33
N CYS A 101 -0.66 -14.92 -3.38
CA CYS A 101 -1.83 -14.91 -2.52
C CYS A 101 -3.07 -14.53 -3.34
N SER A 102 -4.25 -14.85 -2.83
CA SER A 102 -5.50 -14.57 -3.55
C SER A 102 -6.56 -14.05 -2.59
N VAL A 103 -7.42 -13.19 -3.09
CA VAL A 103 -8.59 -12.66 -2.38
C VAL A 103 -9.75 -12.55 -3.35
N HIS A 104 -10.96 -12.87 -2.89
CA HIS A 104 -12.17 -12.54 -3.64
C HIS A 104 -12.50 -11.07 -3.45
N VAL A 105 -12.83 -10.39 -4.54
CA VAL A 105 -13.21 -8.97 -4.55
C VAL A 105 -14.59 -8.81 -5.18
N ASP A 106 -15.41 -7.93 -4.61
CA ASP A 106 -16.65 -7.48 -5.23
C ASP A 106 -16.34 -6.54 -6.40
N ALA A 107 -17.33 -6.28 -7.26
CA ALA A 107 -17.19 -5.23 -8.24
C ALA A 107 -16.98 -3.87 -7.56
N GLY A 108 -16.08 -3.05 -8.10
CA GLY A 108 -15.77 -1.75 -7.52
C GLY A 108 -14.43 -1.19 -7.99
N THR A 109 -14.06 -0.04 -7.46
CA THR A 109 -12.77 0.60 -7.77
C THR A 109 -11.77 0.29 -6.68
N TYR A 110 -10.62 -0.24 -7.08
CA TYR A 110 -9.55 -0.65 -6.16
C TYR A 110 -8.25 0.09 -6.46
N THR A 111 -7.47 0.30 -5.43
CA THR A 111 -6.08 0.75 -5.55
C THR A 111 -5.16 -0.21 -4.80
N LEU A 112 -4.01 -0.49 -5.41
CA LEU A 112 -2.92 -1.18 -4.77
C LEU A 112 -1.92 -0.12 -4.33
N ASP A 113 -1.65 -0.02 -3.03
CA ASP A 113 -0.71 0.93 -2.46
C ASP A 113 0.44 0.17 -1.79
N ALA A 114 1.61 0.74 -1.93
CA ALA A 114 2.81 0.32 -1.24
C ALA A 114 3.74 1.54 -1.16
N SER A 115 3.35 2.51 -0.36
CA SER A 115 4.07 3.79 -0.18
C SER A 115 5.50 3.61 0.36
N ASP A 116 5.74 2.50 1.05
CA ASP A 116 7.05 2.02 1.52
C ASP A 116 7.71 1.06 0.51
N TRP A 117 7.20 1.02 -0.71
CA TRP A 117 7.68 0.16 -1.78
C TRP A 117 9.15 0.45 -2.10
N PRO A 118 10.00 -0.58 -2.22
CA PRO A 118 11.41 -0.39 -2.57
C PRO A 118 11.55 -0.05 -4.06
N TYR A 119 11.03 1.10 -4.44
CA TYR A 119 11.08 1.63 -5.78
C TYR A 119 12.34 2.49 -5.92
N ASP A 120 13.26 2.05 -6.75
CA ASP A 120 14.28 2.92 -7.32
C ASP A 120 13.73 3.48 -8.63
N SER A 121 13.89 4.78 -8.86
CA SER A 121 13.44 5.48 -10.07
C SER A 121 13.94 4.86 -11.38
N ARG A 122 14.88 3.95 -11.32
CA ARG A 122 15.50 3.26 -12.47
C ARG A 122 15.20 1.77 -12.54
N SER A 123 14.88 1.12 -11.41
CA SER A 123 14.53 -0.30 -11.37
C SER A 123 13.69 -0.63 -10.14
N TRP A 124 12.56 -1.25 -10.34
CA TRP A 124 11.77 -1.81 -9.25
C TRP A 124 12.36 -3.17 -8.87
N LEU A 125 12.93 -3.21 -7.67
CA LEU A 125 13.62 -4.41 -7.15
C LEU A 125 12.63 -5.54 -6.88
N ILE A 126 11.47 -5.20 -6.35
CA ILE A 126 10.38 -6.13 -6.04
C ILE A 126 9.15 -5.62 -6.78
N GLY A 127 8.44 -6.49 -7.48
CA GLY A 127 7.23 -6.16 -8.21
C GLY A 127 6.01 -6.87 -7.64
N ILE A 128 4.84 -6.25 -7.77
CA ILE A 128 3.56 -6.95 -7.66
C ILE A 128 2.88 -6.89 -9.01
N GLN A 129 2.45 -8.04 -9.48
CA GLN A 129 1.52 -8.16 -10.59
C GLN A 129 0.27 -8.86 -10.08
N SER A 130 -0.87 -8.51 -10.63
CA SER A 130 -2.09 -9.21 -10.28
C SER A 130 -2.92 -9.55 -11.50
N THR A 131 -3.61 -10.67 -11.37
CA THR A 131 -4.60 -11.11 -12.36
C THR A 131 -5.95 -11.26 -11.68
N LEU A 132 -7.00 -10.88 -12.38
CA LEU A 132 -8.39 -11.09 -11.95
C LEU A 132 -9.01 -12.19 -12.80
N THR A 133 -9.62 -13.16 -12.13
CA THR A 133 -10.52 -14.13 -12.76
C THR A 133 -11.94 -13.75 -12.38
N PRO A 134 -12.70 -13.09 -13.28
CA PRO A 134 -14.05 -12.65 -12.98
C PRO A 134 -15.02 -13.82 -12.79
N ASP A 135 -16.01 -13.62 -11.91
CA ASP A 135 -17.06 -14.61 -11.62
C ASP A 135 -18.02 -14.81 -12.80
N ASP A 136 -18.10 -13.84 -13.70
CA ASP A 136 -18.96 -13.90 -14.90
C ASP A 136 -18.39 -14.79 -16.02
N GLY A 137 -17.22 -15.42 -15.81
CA GLY A 137 -16.58 -16.29 -16.78
C GLY A 137 -15.96 -15.58 -17.98
N SER A 138 -15.82 -14.26 -17.95
CA SER A 138 -15.26 -13.47 -19.09
C SER A 138 -13.77 -13.69 -19.34
N GLY A 139 -13.14 -14.60 -18.59
CA GLY A 139 -11.71 -14.92 -18.73
C GLY A 139 -10.81 -14.07 -17.86
N GLN A 140 -9.60 -14.57 -17.64
CA GLN A 140 -8.61 -13.91 -16.79
C GLN A 140 -8.08 -12.63 -17.45
N THR A 141 -7.93 -11.57 -16.66
CA THR A 141 -7.37 -10.28 -17.09
C THR A 141 -6.28 -9.80 -16.12
N ILE A 142 -5.36 -8.95 -16.60
CA ILE A 142 -4.41 -8.26 -15.72
C ILE A 142 -5.16 -7.14 -15.01
N ALA A 143 -5.15 -7.15 -13.66
CA ALA A 143 -5.78 -6.13 -12.84
C ALA A 143 -4.80 -4.99 -12.51
N PHE A 144 -3.63 -5.33 -11.96
CA PHE A 144 -2.58 -4.37 -11.66
C PHE A 144 -1.27 -4.83 -12.31
N GLU A 145 -0.66 -3.94 -13.06
CA GLU A 145 0.67 -4.14 -13.61
C GLU A 145 1.75 -3.61 -12.66
N PRO A 146 2.99 -4.13 -12.74
CA PRO A 146 4.06 -3.76 -11.80
C PRO A 146 4.40 -2.27 -11.72
N LYS A 147 3.93 -1.46 -12.65
CA LYS A 147 4.22 -0.01 -12.73
C LYS A 147 3.00 0.89 -12.59
N GLY A 148 1.82 0.35 -12.33
CA GLY A 148 0.59 1.14 -12.36
C GLY A 148 -0.38 0.73 -11.26
N TYR A 149 -0.20 1.27 -10.07
CA TYR A 149 -1.01 0.97 -8.90
C TYR A 149 -2.17 1.95 -8.66
N GLY A 150 -2.44 2.83 -9.60
CA GLY A 150 -3.56 3.76 -9.51
C GLY A 150 -4.92 3.07 -9.48
N PRO A 151 -5.99 3.84 -9.20
CA PRO A 151 -7.35 3.31 -9.15
C PRO A 151 -7.72 2.50 -10.40
N ARG A 152 -8.27 1.32 -10.20
CA ARG A 152 -8.72 0.41 -11.27
C ARG A 152 -10.13 -0.09 -10.99
N PRO A 153 -11.07 0.04 -11.93
CA PRO A 153 -12.35 -0.64 -11.82
C PRO A 153 -12.14 -2.14 -12.04
N LEU A 154 -12.58 -2.94 -11.08
CA LEU A 154 -12.54 -4.39 -11.15
C LEU A 154 -13.96 -4.96 -11.16
N LYS A 155 -14.17 -6.04 -11.90
CA LYS A 155 -15.37 -6.88 -11.77
C LYS A 155 -15.27 -7.71 -10.49
N ALA A 156 -16.39 -8.24 -10.02
CA ALA A 156 -16.38 -9.26 -8.97
C ALA A 156 -15.60 -10.50 -9.46
N GLY A 157 -14.79 -11.08 -8.57
CA GLY A 157 -13.98 -12.24 -8.93
C GLY A 157 -12.81 -12.50 -7.99
N THR A 158 -11.98 -13.45 -8.36
CA THR A 158 -10.77 -13.81 -7.62
C THR A 158 -9.58 -13.00 -8.15
N LEU A 159 -9.07 -12.11 -7.30
CA LEU A 159 -7.83 -11.38 -7.54
C LEU A 159 -6.65 -12.20 -7.01
N ARG A 160 -5.74 -12.57 -7.89
CA ARG A 160 -4.50 -13.26 -7.56
C ARG A 160 -3.33 -12.30 -7.67
N LEU A 161 -2.57 -12.17 -6.60
CA LEU A 161 -1.43 -11.27 -6.46
C LEU A 161 -0.13 -12.07 -6.44
N HIS A 162 0.86 -11.62 -7.19
CA HIS A 162 2.18 -12.23 -7.31
C HIS A 162 3.23 -11.20 -6.90
N ILE A 163 3.99 -11.48 -5.84
CA ILE A 163 5.14 -10.67 -5.44
C ILE A 163 6.40 -11.38 -5.91
N PHE A 164 7.22 -10.71 -6.68
CA PHE A 164 8.41 -11.28 -7.30
C PHE A 164 9.63 -10.35 -7.22
N VAL A 165 10.82 -10.90 -7.39
CA VAL A 165 12.09 -10.17 -7.36
C VAL A 165 12.52 -9.84 -8.79
N ASN A 166 12.53 -8.56 -9.13
CA ASN A 166 12.83 -8.08 -10.49
C ASN A 166 14.25 -7.53 -10.62
N THR A 167 15.18 -7.99 -9.82
CA THR A 167 16.58 -7.59 -9.88
C THR A 167 17.51 -8.78 -9.84
N THR A 168 18.76 -8.54 -10.16
CA THR A 168 19.89 -9.44 -9.88
C THR A 168 20.81 -8.78 -8.85
N GLY A 169 21.47 -9.57 -8.02
CA GLY A 169 22.33 -9.08 -6.96
C GLY A 169 21.65 -9.09 -5.59
N GLU A 170 22.15 -8.25 -4.69
CA GLU A 170 21.69 -8.21 -3.30
C GLU A 170 20.37 -7.46 -3.14
N VAL A 171 19.53 -8.00 -2.28
CA VAL A 171 18.25 -7.41 -1.86
C VAL A 171 18.17 -7.44 -0.33
N ASP A 172 17.88 -6.32 0.31
CA ASP A 172 17.44 -6.23 1.71
C ASP A 172 16.39 -5.13 1.80
N LYS A 173 15.13 -5.52 1.65
CA LYS A 173 13.99 -4.60 1.59
C LYS A 173 12.83 -5.13 2.39
N THR A 174 12.14 -4.22 3.06
CA THR A 174 10.91 -4.49 3.82
C THR A 174 9.81 -3.57 3.31
N PHE A 175 8.61 -4.10 3.15
CA PHE A 175 7.43 -3.32 2.74
C PHE A 175 6.12 -3.97 3.20
N THR A 176 5.07 -3.17 3.21
CA THR A 176 3.71 -3.58 3.61
C THR A 176 2.75 -3.26 2.46
N PRO A 177 2.39 -4.25 1.62
CA PRO A 177 1.43 -4.02 0.54
C PRO A 177 0.03 -3.78 1.10
N ARG A 178 -0.73 -2.91 0.43
CA ARG A 178 -2.09 -2.55 0.81
C ARG A 178 -3.00 -2.57 -0.41
N LEU A 179 -4.13 -3.21 -0.29
CA LEU A 179 -5.19 -3.22 -1.28
C LEU A 179 -6.43 -2.56 -0.67
N TYR A 180 -6.94 -1.52 -1.31
CA TYR A 180 -8.09 -0.78 -0.84
C TYR A 180 -9.21 -0.78 -1.87
N LYS A 181 -10.45 -0.90 -1.42
CA LYS A 181 -11.63 -0.51 -2.18
C LYS A 181 -11.94 0.95 -1.85
N ILE A 182 -12.11 1.78 -2.88
CA ILE A 182 -12.20 3.24 -2.74
C ILE A 182 -13.54 3.84 -3.20
N ASP A 183 -14.52 3.01 -3.52
CA ASP A 183 -15.91 3.36 -3.87
C ASP A 183 -16.93 2.70 -2.95
#